data_85ab91c5bf6426b4ca7b249c92ab6cda
#
_entry.id   85ab91c5bf6426b4ca7b249c92ab6cda
#
_cell.length_a   1.000
_cell.length_b   1.000
_cell.length_c   1.000
_cell.angle_alpha   90.00
_cell.angle_beta   90.00
_cell.angle_gamma   90.00
#
_symmetry.space_group_name_H-M   'P 1'
#
loop_
_entity.id
_entity.type
_entity.pdbx_description
1 polymer ?
#
loop_
_entity_poly.entity_id
_entity_poly.type
_entity_poly.pdbx_seq_one_letter_code
_entity_poly.pdbx_strand_id
1 'polypeptide(L)'
;MKKRIISLVLLGISVLTVTACAALQAQSQCMAEKIIRLHVVANSDSDADQAVKLCVRDAVLREAQNVLSDASDAKQAIAAQLPALEAAANAELRRQGSGDTACVSFRRELFPTRDYDTFSLPSGVYQSLRVTIGEGAGHNWWCVIFPSL
;
A
#
# COMPACT_ATOMS: atom_id res chain seq x y z
N MET A 1 54.14 6.18 -1.89
CA MET A 1 53.31 6.10 -3.12
C MET A 1 52.22 5.04 -2.99
N LYS A 2 52.51 3.75 -2.70
CA LYS A 2 51.50 2.67 -2.63
C LYS A 2 50.32 2.97 -1.69
N LYS A 3 50.54 3.50 -0.49
CA LYS A 3 49.45 3.85 0.46
C LYS A 3 48.49 4.91 -0.08
N ARG A 4 48.99 5.92 -0.82
CA ARG A 4 48.15 6.98 -1.41
C ARG A 4 47.30 6.42 -2.56
N ILE A 5 47.86 5.52 -3.36
CA ILE A 5 47.10 4.85 -4.46
C ILE A 5 45.99 3.99 -3.87
N ILE A 6 46.27 3.18 -2.84
CA ILE A 6 45.28 2.36 -2.15
C ILE A 6 44.17 3.25 -1.56
N SER A 7 44.50 4.36 -0.92
CA SER A 7 43.51 5.30 -0.39
C SER A 7 42.63 5.91 -1.46
N LEU A 8 43.20 6.26 -2.62
CA LEU A 8 42.43 6.79 -3.77
C LEU A 8 41.50 5.73 -4.37
N VAL A 9 41.96 4.48 -4.48
CA VAL A 9 41.15 3.36 -4.96
C VAL A 9 40.00 3.08 -4.03
N LEU A 10 40.25 3.02 -2.71
CA LEU A 10 39.21 2.83 -1.72
C LEU A 10 38.17 3.97 -1.72
N LEU A 11 38.63 5.21 -1.87
CA LEU A 11 37.73 6.36 -2.01
C LEU A 11 36.87 6.25 -3.27
N GLY A 12 37.46 5.86 -4.40
CA GLY A 12 36.73 5.66 -5.66
C GLY A 12 35.66 4.56 -5.55
N ILE A 13 36.01 3.42 -4.91
CA ILE A 13 35.04 2.34 -4.65
C ILE A 13 33.90 2.83 -3.74
N SER A 14 34.23 3.55 -2.67
CA SER A 14 33.24 4.10 -1.74
C SER A 14 32.28 5.06 -2.45
N VAL A 15 32.77 5.97 -3.28
CA VAL A 15 31.93 6.87 -4.05
C VAL A 15 31.04 6.11 -5.03
N LEU A 16 31.59 5.12 -5.73
CA LEU A 16 30.84 4.29 -6.68
C LEU A 16 29.71 3.49 -5.98
N THR A 17 29.97 2.93 -4.81
CA THR A 17 28.95 2.19 -4.05
C THR A 17 27.84 3.11 -3.55
N VAL A 18 28.18 4.29 -3.04
CA VAL A 18 27.18 5.27 -2.58
C VAL A 18 26.30 5.75 -3.74
N THR A 19 26.89 6.05 -4.89
CA THR A 19 26.11 6.49 -6.07
C THR A 19 25.22 5.36 -6.62
N ALA A 20 25.69 4.13 -6.65
CA ALA A 20 24.89 2.97 -7.06
C ALA A 20 23.71 2.74 -6.10
N CYS A 21 23.93 2.81 -4.79
CA CYS A 21 22.85 2.69 -3.80
C CYS A 21 21.82 3.81 -3.95
N ALA A 22 22.26 5.05 -4.15
CA ALA A 22 21.35 6.19 -4.35
C ALA A 22 20.50 6.04 -5.63
N ALA A 23 21.07 5.54 -6.72
CA ALA A 23 20.35 5.28 -7.96
C ALA A 23 19.29 4.17 -7.79
N LEU A 24 19.61 3.08 -7.09
CA LEU A 24 18.66 2.00 -6.79
C LEU A 24 17.51 2.48 -5.90
N GLN A 25 17.80 3.32 -4.90
CA GLN A 25 16.77 3.91 -4.05
C GLN A 25 15.85 4.85 -4.82
N ALA A 26 16.40 5.69 -5.71
CA ALA A 26 15.61 6.59 -6.55
C ALA A 26 14.67 5.81 -7.50
N GLN A 27 15.15 4.71 -8.08
CA GLN A 27 14.34 3.85 -8.93
C GLN A 27 13.21 3.17 -8.15
N SER A 28 13.50 2.67 -6.95
CA SER A 28 12.50 2.07 -6.06
C SER A 28 11.43 3.08 -5.65
N GLN A 29 11.80 4.31 -5.33
CA GLN A 29 10.86 5.38 -5.01
C GLN A 29 10.00 5.78 -6.21
N CYS A 30 10.56 5.87 -7.39
CA CYS A 30 9.82 6.17 -8.62
C CYS A 30 8.75 5.09 -8.92
N MET A 31 9.06 3.82 -8.66
CA MET A 31 8.07 2.74 -8.78
C MET A 31 7.00 2.83 -7.68
N ALA A 32 7.41 3.08 -6.44
CA ALA A 32 6.48 3.21 -5.31
C ALA A 32 5.47 4.34 -5.51
N GLU A 33 5.86 5.41 -6.19
CA GLU A 33 4.95 6.53 -6.49
C GLU A 33 3.86 6.19 -7.50
N LYS A 34 4.06 5.17 -8.34
CA LYS A 34 3.08 4.72 -9.34
C LYS A 34 2.11 3.67 -8.80
N ILE A 35 2.37 3.15 -7.61
CA ILE A 35 1.61 2.07 -7.01
C ILE A 35 0.67 2.64 -5.94
N ILE A 36 -0.60 2.23 -5.99
CA ILE A 36 -1.56 2.45 -4.91
C ILE A 36 -1.78 1.12 -4.21
N ARG A 37 -1.54 1.09 -2.91
CA ARG A 37 -1.73 -0.10 -2.07
C ARG A 37 -3.01 0.00 -1.28
N LEU A 38 -3.61 -1.15 -0.95
CA LEU A 38 -4.73 -1.25 -0.03
C LEU A 38 -4.23 -1.81 1.30
N HIS A 39 -4.65 -1.18 2.38
CA HIS A 39 -4.40 -1.60 3.74
C HIS A 39 -5.73 -1.68 4.49
N VAL A 40 -6.18 -2.90 4.82
CA VAL A 40 -7.41 -3.11 5.58
C VAL A 40 -7.07 -3.66 6.96
N VAL A 41 -7.59 -3.01 8.00
CA VAL A 41 -7.37 -3.38 9.39
C VAL A 41 -8.68 -3.86 9.98
N ALA A 42 -8.70 -5.07 10.54
CA ALA A 42 -9.88 -5.61 11.21
C ALA A 42 -10.12 -4.93 12.56
N ASN A 43 -11.36 -4.99 13.04
CA ASN A 43 -11.71 -4.51 14.38
C ASN A 43 -10.91 -5.26 15.45
N SER A 44 -10.88 -6.60 15.38
CA SER A 44 -10.11 -7.45 16.30
C SER A 44 -9.52 -8.67 15.56
N ASP A 45 -8.85 -9.56 16.32
CA ASP A 45 -8.31 -10.81 15.81
C ASP A 45 -9.28 -12.00 15.94
N SER A 46 -10.55 -11.76 16.25
CA SER A 46 -11.57 -12.82 16.21
C SER A 46 -11.75 -13.35 14.78
N ASP A 47 -12.05 -14.63 14.64
CA ASP A 47 -12.30 -15.25 13.34
C ASP A 47 -13.43 -14.55 12.58
N ALA A 48 -14.45 -14.07 13.29
CA ALA A 48 -15.55 -13.32 12.72
C ALA A 48 -15.08 -11.98 12.11
N ASP A 49 -14.31 -11.19 12.86
CA ASP A 49 -13.79 -9.91 12.37
C ASP A 49 -12.79 -10.09 11.23
N GLN A 50 -11.98 -11.15 11.29
CA GLN A 50 -11.07 -11.48 10.20
C GLN A 50 -11.84 -11.89 8.92
N ALA A 51 -12.93 -12.62 9.02
CA ALA A 51 -13.80 -12.96 7.88
C ALA A 51 -14.49 -11.72 7.31
N VAL A 52 -15.07 -10.87 8.15
CA VAL A 52 -15.70 -9.61 7.76
C VAL A 52 -14.70 -8.67 7.06
N LYS A 53 -13.47 -8.56 7.56
CA LYS A 53 -12.40 -7.81 6.92
C LYS A 53 -12.19 -8.21 5.46
N LEU A 54 -12.21 -9.51 5.15
CA LEU A 54 -12.02 -10.00 3.77
C LEU A 54 -13.19 -9.60 2.87
N CYS A 55 -14.42 -9.63 3.38
CA CYS A 55 -15.59 -9.16 2.65
C CYS A 55 -15.53 -7.66 2.36
N VAL A 56 -15.14 -6.86 3.35
CA VAL A 56 -14.96 -5.41 3.20
C VAL A 56 -13.84 -5.09 2.20
N ARG A 57 -12.71 -5.82 2.27
CA ARG A 57 -11.64 -5.72 1.28
C ARG A 57 -12.17 -5.89 -0.15
N ASP A 58 -12.95 -6.94 -0.40
CA ASP A 58 -13.46 -7.26 -1.73
C ASP A 58 -14.48 -6.21 -2.23
N ALA A 59 -15.29 -5.67 -1.33
CA ALA A 59 -16.22 -4.59 -1.66
C ALA A 59 -15.47 -3.29 -2.04
N VAL A 60 -14.46 -2.90 -1.25
CA VAL A 60 -13.65 -1.73 -1.53
C VAL A 60 -12.83 -1.88 -2.81
N LEU A 61 -12.26 -3.07 -3.07
CA LEU A 61 -11.52 -3.34 -4.31
C LEU A 61 -12.41 -3.20 -5.54
N ARG A 62 -13.62 -3.73 -5.52
CA ARG A 62 -14.58 -3.57 -6.63
C ARG A 62 -14.90 -2.10 -6.89
N GLU A 63 -15.18 -1.34 -5.83
CA GLU A 63 -15.48 0.08 -5.98
C GLU A 63 -14.25 0.86 -6.47
N ALA A 64 -13.06 0.56 -5.96
CA ALA A 64 -11.82 1.17 -6.45
C ALA A 64 -11.57 0.86 -7.92
N GLN A 65 -11.84 -0.36 -8.39
CA GLN A 65 -11.74 -0.71 -9.81
C GLN A 65 -12.71 0.08 -10.67
N ASN A 66 -13.96 0.28 -10.22
CA ASN A 66 -14.93 1.12 -10.91
C ASN A 66 -14.44 2.57 -11.03
N VAL A 67 -13.90 3.11 -9.94
CA VAL A 67 -13.33 4.47 -9.90
C VAL A 67 -12.13 4.63 -10.85
N LEU A 68 -11.33 3.57 -11.00
CA LEU A 68 -10.10 3.60 -11.79
C LEU A 68 -10.31 3.27 -13.27
N SER A 69 -11.45 2.69 -13.65
CA SER A 69 -11.70 2.21 -15.02
C SER A 69 -11.54 3.30 -16.09
N ASP A 70 -11.96 4.53 -15.78
CA ASP A 70 -11.94 5.67 -16.71
C ASP A 70 -11.00 6.78 -16.26
N ALA A 71 -10.18 6.52 -15.21
CA ALA A 71 -9.35 7.54 -14.60
C ALA A 71 -8.05 7.77 -15.37
N SER A 72 -7.78 9.01 -15.76
CA SER A 72 -6.48 9.42 -16.31
C SER A 72 -5.41 9.57 -15.21
N ASP A 73 -5.81 9.88 -13.98
CA ASP A 73 -4.96 9.96 -12.78
C ASP A 73 -5.60 9.13 -11.65
N ALA A 74 -5.01 7.98 -11.39
CA ALA A 74 -5.49 7.04 -10.39
C ALA A 74 -5.50 7.61 -8.97
N LYS A 75 -4.48 8.41 -8.59
CA LYS A 75 -4.39 8.99 -7.25
C LYS A 75 -5.48 10.03 -7.03
N GLN A 76 -5.68 10.89 -8.01
CA GLN A 76 -6.72 11.93 -7.96
C GLN A 76 -8.11 11.29 -7.93
N ALA A 77 -8.34 10.27 -8.74
CA ALA A 77 -9.61 9.55 -8.78
C ALA A 77 -9.96 8.91 -7.43
N ILE A 78 -9.02 8.17 -6.83
CA ILE A 78 -9.21 7.56 -5.49
C ILE A 78 -9.43 8.65 -4.44
N ALA A 79 -8.64 9.71 -4.42
CA ALA A 79 -8.78 10.79 -3.44
C ALA A 79 -10.15 11.50 -3.53
N ALA A 80 -10.67 11.69 -4.73
CA ALA A 80 -11.96 12.34 -4.97
C ALA A 80 -13.15 11.44 -4.57
N GLN A 81 -12.98 10.11 -4.59
CA GLN A 81 -14.04 9.13 -4.36
C GLN A 81 -13.96 8.45 -2.98
N LEU A 82 -13.21 9.00 -2.03
CA LEU A 82 -13.14 8.47 -0.66
C LEU A 82 -14.52 8.25 -0.01
N PRO A 83 -15.50 9.18 -0.15
CA PRO A 83 -16.83 8.95 0.40
C PRO A 83 -17.56 7.74 -0.20
N ALA A 84 -17.41 7.47 -1.49
CA ALA A 84 -18.00 6.31 -2.15
C ALA A 84 -17.34 5.00 -1.69
N LEU A 85 -16.01 5.00 -1.57
CA LEU A 85 -15.24 3.86 -1.05
C LEU A 85 -15.61 3.54 0.41
N GLU A 86 -15.78 4.57 1.23
CA GLU A 86 -16.22 4.42 2.63
C GLU A 86 -17.67 3.92 2.70
N ALA A 87 -18.55 4.43 1.84
CA ALA A 87 -19.93 3.96 1.75
C ALA A 87 -20.00 2.48 1.34
N ALA A 88 -19.17 2.04 0.40
CA ALA A 88 -19.07 0.63 -0.03
C ALA A 88 -18.59 -0.27 1.13
N ALA A 89 -17.58 0.14 1.89
CA ALA A 89 -17.10 -0.56 3.06
C ALA A 89 -18.19 -0.72 4.12
N ASN A 90 -18.87 0.38 4.45
CA ASN A 90 -19.93 0.40 5.46
C ASN A 90 -21.20 -0.36 5.00
N ALA A 91 -21.51 -0.36 3.71
CA ALA A 91 -22.60 -1.18 3.16
C ALA A 91 -22.30 -2.67 3.32
N GLU A 92 -21.05 -3.07 3.08
CA GLU A 92 -20.63 -4.46 3.29
C GLU A 92 -20.68 -4.88 4.75
N LEU A 93 -20.23 -4.03 5.70
CA LEU A 93 -20.34 -4.29 7.13
C LEU A 93 -21.79 -4.56 7.54
N ARG A 94 -22.72 -3.72 7.09
CA ARG A 94 -24.16 -3.95 7.36
C ARG A 94 -24.67 -5.25 6.77
N ARG A 95 -24.22 -5.61 5.55
CA ARG A 95 -24.59 -6.87 4.90
C ARG A 95 -24.11 -8.09 5.65
N GLN A 96 -22.95 -7.99 6.28
CA GLN A 96 -22.38 -9.04 7.14
C GLN A 96 -22.99 -9.06 8.56
N GLY A 97 -23.92 -8.13 8.87
CA GLY A 97 -24.52 -8.02 10.20
C GLY A 97 -23.57 -7.46 11.27
N SER A 98 -22.45 -6.84 10.85
CA SER A 98 -21.54 -6.19 11.79
C SER A 98 -22.12 -4.86 12.27
N GLY A 99 -21.99 -4.59 13.58
CA GLY A 99 -22.31 -3.30 14.18
C GLY A 99 -21.18 -2.27 14.07
N ASP A 100 -20.02 -2.66 13.52
CA ASP A 100 -18.89 -1.77 13.36
C ASP A 100 -19.09 -0.77 12.22
N THR A 101 -18.22 0.25 12.22
CA THR A 101 -18.10 1.22 11.13
C THR A 101 -16.71 1.18 10.54
N ALA A 102 -16.60 1.42 9.24
CA ALA A 102 -15.33 1.57 8.55
C ALA A 102 -15.04 3.04 8.30
N CYS A 103 -13.79 3.44 8.52
CA CYS A 103 -13.25 4.73 8.10
C CYS A 103 -12.23 4.52 7.00
N VAL A 104 -12.33 5.30 5.91
CA VAL A 104 -11.45 5.19 4.75
C VAL A 104 -10.62 6.45 4.61
N SER A 105 -9.31 6.29 4.41
CA SER A 105 -8.38 7.39 4.21
C SER A 105 -7.39 7.09 3.11
N PHE A 106 -6.94 8.13 2.40
CA PHE A 106 -5.91 8.03 1.38
C PHE A 106 -4.68 8.81 1.81
N ARG A 107 -3.57 8.11 2.10
CA ARG A 107 -2.38 8.70 2.70
C ARG A 107 -1.12 7.93 2.32
N ARG A 108 0.04 8.50 2.64
CA ARG A 108 1.32 7.79 2.53
C ARG A 108 1.55 6.96 3.79
N GLU A 109 1.88 5.68 3.59
CA GLU A 109 2.19 4.75 4.68
C GLU A 109 3.44 3.94 4.37
N LEU A 110 4.15 3.56 5.43
CA LEU A 110 5.26 2.63 5.34
C LEU A 110 4.71 1.20 5.24
N PHE A 111 5.10 0.50 4.18
CA PHE A 111 4.77 -0.91 3.97
C PHE A 111 6.02 -1.77 4.14
N PRO A 112 5.89 -2.95 4.75
CA PRO A 112 6.96 -3.95 4.74
C PRO A 112 7.11 -4.54 3.33
N THR A 113 8.23 -5.22 3.10
CA THR A 113 8.40 -6.06 1.90
C THR A 113 7.29 -7.11 1.86
N ARG A 114 6.69 -7.28 0.70
CA ARG A 114 5.63 -8.28 0.45
C ARG A 114 5.90 -8.99 -0.84
N ASP A 115 5.91 -10.32 -0.75
CA ASP A 115 5.99 -11.22 -1.88
C ASP A 115 4.57 -11.60 -2.31
N TYR A 116 4.33 -11.53 -3.61
CA TYR A 116 3.13 -11.98 -4.29
C TYR A 116 3.53 -13.10 -5.24
N ASP A 117 2.60 -13.87 -5.75
CA ASP A 117 2.91 -15.07 -6.56
C ASP A 117 3.82 -14.79 -7.76
N THR A 118 3.71 -13.60 -8.36
CA THR A 118 4.42 -13.24 -9.60
C THR A 118 5.45 -12.13 -9.44
N PHE A 119 5.46 -11.42 -8.31
CA PHE A 119 6.36 -10.28 -8.06
C PHE A 119 6.53 -10.00 -6.57
N SER A 120 7.57 -9.24 -6.24
CA SER A 120 7.83 -8.75 -4.88
C SER A 120 7.85 -7.23 -4.86
N LEU A 121 7.22 -6.64 -3.84
CA LEU A 121 7.31 -5.21 -3.57
C LEU A 121 8.22 -4.96 -2.36
N PRO A 122 9.26 -4.15 -2.52
CA PRO A 122 10.16 -3.83 -1.42
C PRO A 122 9.46 -3.02 -0.34
N SER A 123 10.02 -3.02 0.86
CA SER A 123 9.62 -2.09 1.91
C SER A 123 9.81 -0.65 1.45
N GLY A 124 8.86 0.22 1.79
CA GLY A 124 8.91 1.62 1.35
C GLY A 124 7.65 2.38 1.68
N VAL A 125 7.67 3.68 1.40
CA VAL A 125 6.51 4.56 1.58
C VAL A 125 5.71 4.59 0.29
N TYR A 126 4.48 4.11 0.35
CA TYR A 126 3.54 4.02 -0.77
C TYR A 126 2.32 4.90 -0.53
N GLN A 127 1.62 5.26 -1.60
CA GLN A 127 0.24 5.74 -1.48
C GLN A 127 -0.65 4.57 -1.05
N SER A 128 -1.44 4.79 -0.02
CA SER A 128 -2.28 3.77 0.62
C SER A 128 -3.72 4.24 0.72
N LEU A 129 -4.64 3.42 0.20
CA LEU A 129 -6.03 3.45 0.60
C LEU A 129 -6.14 2.60 1.87
N ARG A 130 -6.31 3.25 3.01
CA ARG A 130 -6.46 2.57 4.29
C ARG A 130 -7.91 2.49 4.69
N VAL A 131 -8.36 1.30 5.03
CA VAL A 131 -9.68 1.01 5.60
C VAL A 131 -9.49 0.49 7.01
N THR A 132 -10.01 1.20 7.99
CA THR A 132 -9.98 0.78 9.39
C THR A 132 -11.39 0.43 9.83
N ILE A 133 -11.60 -0.80 10.31
CA ILE A 133 -12.88 -1.31 10.78
C ILE A 133 -12.89 -1.25 12.31
N GLY A 134 -13.92 -0.62 12.88
CA GLY A 134 -14.08 -0.49 14.33
C GLY A 134 -12.85 0.11 15.01
N GLU A 135 -12.32 -0.56 16.01
CA GLU A 135 -11.12 -0.14 16.76
C GLU A 135 -9.81 -0.28 15.97
N GLY A 136 -9.81 -1.07 14.87
CA GLY A 136 -8.61 -1.30 14.08
C GLY A 136 -7.49 -2.01 14.85
N ALA A 137 -7.86 -2.88 15.78
CA ALA A 137 -6.93 -3.58 16.67
C ALA A 137 -6.51 -4.97 16.14
N GLY A 138 -7.13 -5.43 15.05
CA GLY A 138 -6.87 -6.74 14.48
C GLY A 138 -5.78 -6.76 13.41
N HIS A 139 -5.50 -7.95 12.88
CA HIS A 139 -4.51 -8.19 11.85
C HIS A 139 -4.79 -7.43 10.56
N ASN A 140 -3.71 -6.97 9.95
CA ASN A 140 -3.69 -6.20 8.71
C ASN A 140 -3.81 -7.10 7.47
N TRP A 141 -4.48 -6.59 6.43
CA TRP A 141 -4.42 -7.10 5.08
C TRP A 141 -3.73 -6.09 4.16
N TRP A 142 -2.82 -6.58 3.33
CA TRP A 142 -2.01 -5.75 2.44
C TRP A 142 -2.13 -6.26 1.00
N CYS A 143 -2.56 -5.41 0.07
CA CYS A 143 -2.56 -5.73 -1.36
C CYS A 143 -2.28 -4.49 -2.23
N VAL A 144 -2.41 -4.64 -3.55
CA VAL A 144 -2.22 -3.57 -4.55
C VAL A 144 -3.55 -3.31 -5.23
N ILE A 145 -3.90 -2.03 -5.40
CA ILE A 145 -5.08 -1.60 -6.14
C ILE A 145 -4.72 -1.20 -7.56
N PHE A 146 -3.61 -0.49 -7.72
CA PHE A 146 -3.17 0.06 -8.99
C PHE A 146 -1.64 -0.06 -9.14
N PRO A 147 -1.13 -0.43 -10.32
CA PRO A 147 -1.89 -0.99 -11.44
C PRO A 147 -2.61 -2.29 -11.06
N SER A 148 -3.73 -2.58 -11.74
CA SER A 148 -4.44 -3.85 -11.55
C SER A 148 -3.54 -4.98 -12.07
N LEU A 149 -3.24 -5.92 -11.22
CA LEU A 149 -2.33 -7.04 -11.46
C LEU A 149 -3.11 -8.30 -11.80
#